data_7d62e5144ccb676a8f201af509c8378d
#
_entry.id   7d62e5144ccb676a8f201af509c8378d
#
_cell.length_a   1.000
_cell.length_b   1.000
_cell.length_c   1.000
_cell.angle_alpha   90.00
_cell.angle_beta   90.00
_cell.angle_gamma   90.00
#
_symmetry.space_group_name_H-M   'P 1'
#
loop_
_entity.id
_entity.type
_entity.pdbx_description
1 polymer ?
#
loop_
_entity_poly.entity_id
_entity_poly.type
_entity_poly.pdbx_seq_one_letter_code
_entity_poly.pdbx_strand_id
1 'polypeptide(L)'
;MGLYQLFSDIVDYPNFHLSAKVKECIHILSSRKDRAATLLEEFQAFFEETSLNRVQEIFTKTFDLQAECSPYIGYHLFGEGSHRAMFMAGLKESYRMVDLPLTNELPDHLSVILRFLETSSDPEEKEELIYLCLVPALGKMLDGFGGEGDPYQRVLESLLIVIQQDMETKDEKVSPALELQETHHGG
;
A
#
# COMPACT_ATOMS: atom_id res chain seq x y z
N MET A 1 -2.14 -15.00 -5.58
CA MET A 1 -2.52 -13.89 -4.67
C MET A 1 -2.18 -12.59 -5.37
N GLY A 2 -3.00 -11.54 -5.23
CA GLY A 2 -2.70 -10.26 -5.89
C GLY A 2 -1.64 -9.46 -5.14
N LEU A 3 -1.10 -8.41 -5.80
CA LEU A 3 -0.01 -7.62 -5.23
C LEU A 3 -0.41 -6.87 -3.96
N TYR A 4 -1.61 -6.29 -3.91
CA TYR A 4 -2.07 -5.57 -2.71
C TYR A 4 -2.23 -6.48 -1.50
N GLN A 5 -2.66 -7.73 -1.69
CA GLN A 5 -2.72 -8.71 -0.60
C GLN A 5 -1.32 -9.08 -0.11
N LEU A 6 -0.35 -9.26 -1.02
CA LEU A 6 1.04 -9.56 -0.64
C LEU A 6 1.66 -8.40 0.15
N PHE A 7 1.50 -7.16 -0.32
CA PHE A 7 1.96 -5.99 0.43
C PHE A 7 1.25 -5.84 1.77
N SER A 8 -0.05 -6.12 1.86
CA SER A 8 -0.76 -6.16 3.14
C SER A 8 -0.09 -7.09 4.14
N ASP A 9 0.27 -8.30 3.70
CA ASP A 9 0.93 -9.30 4.53
C ASP A 9 2.37 -8.88 4.92
N ILE A 10 3.07 -8.12 4.05
CA ILE A 10 4.46 -7.66 4.28
C ILE A 10 4.50 -6.47 5.26
N VAL A 11 3.50 -5.60 5.24
CA VAL A 11 3.40 -4.44 6.16
C VAL A 11 2.63 -4.75 7.44
N ASP A 12 2.26 -6.00 7.67
CA ASP A 12 1.72 -6.50 8.94
C ASP A 12 2.84 -6.99 9.84
N TYR A 13 2.53 -7.29 11.11
CA TYR A 13 3.53 -7.72 12.09
C TYR A 13 4.31 -8.97 11.61
N PRO A 14 5.66 -8.91 11.59
CA PRO A 14 6.48 -9.93 10.94
C PRO A 14 6.39 -11.28 11.64
N ASN A 15 6.21 -12.31 10.82
CA ASN A 15 6.16 -13.70 11.24
C ASN A 15 7.02 -14.58 10.30
N PHE A 16 7.08 -15.88 10.57
CA PHE A 16 7.90 -16.82 9.80
C PHE A 16 7.47 -17.02 8.34
N HIS A 17 6.30 -16.52 7.95
CA HIS A 17 5.85 -16.56 6.54
C HIS A 17 6.29 -15.34 5.73
N LEU A 18 6.81 -14.29 6.37
CA LEU A 18 7.17 -13.03 5.72
C LEU A 18 8.10 -13.24 4.51
N SER A 19 9.19 -14.01 4.67
CA SER A 19 10.12 -14.30 3.57
C SER A 19 9.44 -14.91 2.34
N ALA A 20 8.50 -15.84 2.54
CA ALA A 20 7.77 -16.44 1.44
C ALA A 20 6.88 -15.42 0.71
N LYS A 21 6.24 -14.51 1.45
CA LYS A 21 5.40 -13.44 0.89
C LYS A 21 6.23 -12.44 0.07
N VAL A 22 7.38 -12.04 0.60
CA VAL A 22 8.29 -11.15 -0.11
C VAL A 22 8.78 -11.80 -1.41
N LYS A 23 9.20 -13.07 -1.39
CA LYS A 23 9.63 -13.81 -2.59
C LYS A 23 8.54 -13.93 -3.64
N GLU A 24 7.30 -14.20 -3.22
CA GLU A 24 6.14 -14.24 -4.12
C GLU A 24 5.89 -12.86 -4.78
N CYS A 25 5.98 -11.79 -3.98
CA CYS A 25 5.83 -10.42 -4.47
C CYS A 25 6.93 -10.07 -5.49
N ILE A 26 8.20 -10.35 -5.18
CA ILE A 26 9.34 -10.18 -6.09
C ILE A 26 9.12 -10.94 -7.40
N HIS A 27 8.68 -12.19 -7.33
CA HIS A 27 8.43 -13.01 -8.53
C HIS A 27 7.40 -12.35 -9.48
N ILE A 28 6.32 -11.81 -8.94
CA ILE A 28 5.31 -11.10 -9.73
C ILE A 28 5.90 -9.80 -10.32
N LEU A 29 6.60 -9.01 -9.50
CA LEU A 29 7.16 -7.72 -9.92
C LEU A 29 8.33 -7.87 -10.91
N SER A 30 9.12 -8.93 -10.84
CA SER A 30 10.26 -9.17 -11.74
C SER A 30 9.83 -9.22 -13.21
N SER A 31 8.57 -9.58 -13.49
CA SER A 31 8.02 -9.54 -14.85
C SER A 31 7.87 -8.11 -15.40
N ARG A 32 7.73 -7.13 -14.52
CA ARG A 32 7.58 -5.70 -14.86
C ARG A 32 8.93 -5.01 -15.11
N LYS A 33 10.06 -5.62 -14.70
CA LYS A 33 11.45 -5.11 -14.81
C LYS A 33 11.61 -3.71 -14.22
N ASP A 34 10.99 -3.47 -13.08
CA ASP A 34 10.98 -2.17 -12.43
C ASP A 34 11.79 -2.13 -11.12
N ARG A 35 11.96 -0.92 -10.59
CA ARG A 35 12.68 -0.68 -9.34
C ARG A 35 11.98 -1.31 -8.13
N ALA A 36 10.65 -1.54 -8.18
CA ALA A 36 9.91 -2.08 -7.06
C ALA A 36 10.40 -3.49 -6.67
N ALA A 37 10.70 -4.35 -7.67
CA ALA A 37 11.28 -5.68 -7.41
C ALA A 37 12.63 -5.57 -6.70
N THR A 38 13.54 -4.70 -7.19
CA THR A 38 14.89 -4.52 -6.61
C THR A 38 14.82 -4.07 -5.14
N LEU A 39 13.90 -3.16 -4.80
CA LEU A 39 13.72 -2.71 -3.42
C LEU A 39 13.27 -3.85 -2.50
N LEU A 40 12.39 -4.73 -2.97
CA LEU A 40 12.00 -5.91 -2.20
C LEU A 40 13.11 -6.97 -2.14
N GLU A 41 13.96 -7.09 -3.15
CA GLU A 41 15.15 -7.94 -3.11
C GLU A 41 16.14 -7.47 -2.02
N GLU A 42 16.35 -6.15 -1.88
CA GLU A 42 17.15 -5.57 -0.79
C GLU A 42 16.53 -5.88 0.58
N PHE A 43 15.23 -5.74 0.73
CA PHE A 43 14.51 -6.11 1.96
C PHE A 43 14.61 -7.62 2.25
N GLN A 44 14.46 -8.47 1.22
CA GLN A 44 14.58 -9.92 1.36
C GLN A 44 16.00 -10.34 1.82
N ALA A 45 17.03 -9.74 1.25
CA ALA A 45 18.43 -9.99 1.65
C ALA A 45 18.64 -9.64 3.13
N PHE A 46 18.15 -8.47 3.57
CA PHE A 46 18.17 -8.08 4.97
C PHE A 46 17.46 -9.11 5.87
N PHE A 47 16.27 -9.57 5.46
CA PHE A 47 15.49 -10.54 6.23
C PHE A 47 16.22 -11.89 6.38
N GLU A 48 16.90 -12.37 5.33
CA GLU A 48 17.64 -13.64 5.33
C GLU A 48 18.86 -13.61 6.25
N GLU A 49 19.47 -12.45 6.44
CA GLU A 49 20.64 -12.25 7.31
C GLU A 49 20.27 -11.90 8.76
N THR A 50 18.96 -11.69 9.04
CA THR A 50 18.50 -11.16 10.32
C THR A 50 17.55 -12.14 11.02
N SER A 51 17.70 -12.31 12.33
CA SER A 51 16.75 -13.13 13.10
C SER A 51 15.35 -12.52 13.11
N LEU A 52 14.30 -13.36 13.13
CA LEU A 52 12.92 -12.89 13.19
C LEU A 52 12.67 -11.93 14.36
N ASN A 53 13.21 -12.22 15.55
CA ASN A 53 13.07 -11.32 16.70
C ASN A 53 13.63 -9.93 16.42
N ARG A 54 14.78 -9.85 15.72
CA ARG A 54 15.37 -8.56 15.38
C ARG A 54 14.55 -7.81 14.32
N VAL A 55 13.97 -8.53 13.37
CA VAL A 55 13.03 -7.93 12.38
C VAL A 55 11.79 -7.37 13.10
N GLN A 56 11.24 -8.11 14.07
CA GLN A 56 10.11 -7.66 14.90
C GLN A 56 10.43 -6.41 15.73
N GLU A 57 11.65 -6.35 16.30
CA GLU A 57 12.11 -5.14 17.01
C GLU A 57 12.19 -3.92 16.08
N ILE A 58 12.71 -4.11 14.86
CA ILE A 58 12.79 -3.04 13.86
C ILE A 58 11.39 -2.61 13.43
N PHE A 59 10.49 -3.56 13.15
CA PHE A 59 9.10 -3.27 12.82
C PHE A 59 8.43 -2.40 13.90
N THR A 60 8.50 -2.84 15.16
CA THR A 60 7.92 -2.09 16.28
C THR A 60 8.56 -0.71 16.41
N LYS A 61 9.88 -0.60 16.27
CA LYS A 61 10.55 0.69 16.30
C LYS A 61 10.05 1.62 15.18
N THR A 62 9.87 1.10 13.98
CA THR A 62 9.50 1.86 12.79
C THR A 62 8.02 2.28 12.84
N PHE A 63 7.12 1.33 13.08
CA PHE A 63 5.69 1.55 12.90
C PHE A 63 4.92 1.87 14.20
N ASP A 64 5.38 1.35 15.35
CA ASP A 64 4.67 1.56 16.62
C ASP A 64 5.26 2.71 17.44
N LEU A 65 6.58 2.96 17.34
CA LEU A 65 7.27 3.94 18.18
C LEU A 65 7.61 5.26 17.47
N GLN A 66 7.52 5.34 16.15
CA GLN A 66 7.74 6.53 15.35
C GLN A 66 6.41 7.00 14.74
N ALA A 67 5.87 8.10 15.27
CA ALA A 67 4.60 8.65 14.78
C ALA A 67 4.64 9.01 13.29
N GLU A 68 5.80 9.45 12.81
CA GLU A 68 6.05 9.84 11.42
C GLU A 68 5.96 8.66 10.44
N CYS A 69 6.21 7.43 10.91
CA CYS A 69 6.12 6.20 10.11
C CYS A 69 4.92 5.34 10.48
N SER A 70 4.03 5.82 11.36
CA SER A 70 2.85 5.09 11.82
C SER A 70 2.04 4.52 10.64
N PRO A 71 1.57 3.25 10.69
CA PRO A 71 0.91 2.62 9.55
C PRO A 71 -0.56 3.03 9.38
N TYR A 72 -1.00 4.08 10.08
CA TYR A 72 -2.38 4.57 10.05
C TYR A 72 -2.53 5.74 9.07
N ILE A 73 -3.12 5.48 7.91
CA ILE A 73 -3.27 6.43 6.81
C ILE A 73 -4.03 7.68 7.23
N GLY A 74 -5.14 7.50 7.96
CA GLY A 74 -5.94 8.63 8.45
C GLY A 74 -5.18 9.55 9.42
N TYR A 75 -4.22 9.01 10.17
CA TYR A 75 -3.36 9.80 11.04
C TYR A 75 -2.49 10.79 10.24
N HIS A 76 -1.88 10.34 9.15
CA HIS A 76 -1.06 11.17 8.28
C HIS A 76 -1.86 12.25 7.55
N LEU A 77 -3.13 11.98 7.22
CA LEU A 77 -3.98 12.92 6.49
C LEU A 77 -4.60 13.98 7.39
N PHE A 78 -5.11 13.56 8.55
CA PHE A 78 -6.01 14.37 9.37
C PHE A 78 -5.47 14.60 10.78
N GLY A 79 -4.40 13.91 11.19
CA GLY A 79 -4.00 13.86 12.61
C GLY A 79 -5.02 13.13 13.48
N GLU A 80 -4.91 13.29 14.79
CA GLU A 80 -5.92 12.78 15.71
C GLU A 80 -7.15 13.71 15.75
N GLY A 81 -8.35 13.11 15.81
CA GLY A 81 -9.58 13.89 15.96
C GLY A 81 -10.78 13.44 15.13
N SER A 82 -11.77 14.34 15.00
CA SER A 82 -13.05 14.04 14.38
C SER A 82 -12.97 13.69 12.88
N HIS A 83 -12.07 14.34 12.14
CA HIS A 83 -11.91 14.06 10.72
C HIS A 83 -11.39 12.64 10.47
N ARG A 84 -10.39 12.18 11.26
CA ARG A 84 -9.93 10.80 11.22
C ARG A 84 -11.04 9.82 11.62
N ALA A 85 -11.82 10.15 12.64
CA ALA A 85 -12.95 9.31 13.06
C ALA A 85 -14.00 9.18 11.94
N MET A 86 -14.31 10.24 11.22
CA MET A 86 -15.22 10.22 10.06
C MET A 86 -14.64 9.39 8.91
N PHE A 87 -13.36 9.54 8.60
CA PHE A 87 -12.66 8.74 7.60
C PHE A 87 -12.73 7.24 7.93
N MET A 88 -12.41 6.85 9.17
CA MET A 88 -12.52 5.45 9.61
C MET A 88 -13.95 4.92 9.56
N ALA A 89 -14.96 5.76 9.82
CA ALA A 89 -16.36 5.37 9.69
C ALA A 89 -16.75 5.08 8.23
N GLY A 90 -16.28 5.91 7.29
CA GLY A 90 -16.45 5.67 5.85
C GLY A 90 -15.78 4.37 5.41
N LEU A 91 -14.51 4.16 5.77
CA LEU A 91 -13.80 2.91 5.46
C LEU A 91 -14.54 1.66 5.98
N LYS A 92 -15.09 1.71 7.20
CA LYS A 92 -15.89 0.59 7.74
C LYS A 92 -17.11 0.27 6.90
N GLU A 93 -17.77 1.29 6.35
CA GLU A 93 -18.90 1.07 5.47
C GLU A 93 -18.47 0.43 4.16
N SER A 94 -17.43 0.94 3.51
CA SER A 94 -16.84 0.33 2.30
C SER A 94 -16.43 -1.13 2.53
N TYR A 95 -15.82 -1.43 3.67
CA TYR A 95 -15.41 -2.80 4.01
C TYR A 95 -16.60 -3.76 4.17
N ARG A 96 -17.73 -3.28 4.71
CA ARG A 96 -18.96 -4.08 4.81
C ARG A 96 -19.56 -4.40 3.45
N MET A 97 -19.46 -3.48 2.48
CA MET A 97 -20.03 -3.68 1.14
C MET A 97 -19.32 -4.82 0.38
N VAL A 98 -18.08 -5.14 0.74
CA VAL A 98 -17.28 -6.22 0.13
C VAL A 98 -17.05 -7.41 1.06
N ASP A 99 -17.78 -7.49 2.17
CA ASP A 99 -17.65 -8.55 3.19
C ASP A 99 -16.20 -8.71 3.73
N LEU A 100 -15.42 -7.61 3.77
CA LEU A 100 -14.08 -7.64 4.32
C LEU A 100 -14.16 -7.72 5.86
N PRO A 101 -13.64 -8.79 6.48
CA PRO A 101 -13.67 -8.92 7.92
C PRO A 101 -12.78 -7.87 8.58
N LEU A 102 -13.34 -7.16 9.56
CA LEU A 102 -12.56 -6.30 10.43
C LEU A 102 -11.63 -7.15 11.29
N THR A 103 -10.37 -6.76 11.34
CA THR A 103 -9.33 -7.36 12.20
C THR A 103 -9.27 -6.64 13.55
N ASN A 104 -8.24 -6.94 14.33
CA ASN A 104 -7.95 -6.18 15.56
C ASN A 104 -7.35 -4.79 15.25
N GLU A 105 -6.94 -4.56 13.98
CA GLU A 105 -6.40 -3.27 13.55
C GLU A 105 -7.52 -2.24 13.27
N LEU A 106 -7.15 -0.97 13.37
CA LEU A 106 -8.07 0.11 12.98
C LEU A 106 -8.33 0.11 11.47
N PRO A 107 -9.49 0.61 11.02
CA PRO A 107 -9.85 0.61 9.61
C PRO A 107 -8.86 1.37 8.71
N ASP A 108 -8.20 2.39 9.23
CA ASP A 108 -7.21 3.20 8.52
C ASP A 108 -5.79 2.64 8.56
N HIS A 109 -5.60 1.42 9.08
CA HIS A 109 -4.31 0.74 9.03
C HIS A 109 -3.97 0.34 7.59
N LEU A 110 -2.73 0.58 7.17
CA LEU A 110 -2.25 0.34 5.80
C LEU A 110 -2.56 -1.09 5.31
N SER A 111 -2.32 -2.11 6.14
CA SER A 111 -2.59 -3.50 5.75
C SER A 111 -4.08 -3.76 5.49
N VAL A 112 -4.98 -3.10 6.22
CA VAL A 112 -6.43 -3.24 6.04
C VAL A 112 -6.88 -2.57 4.74
N ILE A 113 -6.40 -1.36 4.48
CA ILE A 113 -6.68 -0.64 3.22
C ILE A 113 -6.21 -1.45 2.01
N LEU A 114 -5.00 -2.02 2.07
CA LEU A 114 -4.47 -2.85 0.97
C LEU A 114 -5.33 -4.09 0.71
N ARG A 115 -5.85 -4.74 1.76
CA ARG A 115 -6.81 -5.86 1.60
C ARG A 115 -8.11 -5.41 0.94
N PHE A 116 -8.60 -4.24 1.30
CA PHE A 116 -9.77 -3.67 0.66
C PHE A 116 -9.53 -3.40 -0.83
N LEU A 117 -8.41 -2.79 -1.18
CA LEU A 117 -8.04 -2.55 -2.58
C LEU A 117 -7.92 -3.84 -3.41
N GLU A 118 -7.51 -4.95 -2.79
CA GLU A 118 -7.49 -6.26 -3.46
C GLU A 118 -8.89 -6.82 -3.66
N THR A 119 -9.79 -6.63 -2.68
CA THR A 119 -11.12 -7.26 -2.63
C THR A 119 -12.18 -6.47 -3.39
N SER A 120 -12.13 -5.14 -3.33
CA SER A 120 -13.12 -4.28 -3.97
C SER A 120 -13.11 -4.43 -5.49
N SER A 121 -14.29 -4.49 -6.09
CA SER A 121 -14.49 -4.48 -7.55
C SER A 121 -14.90 -3.10 -8.08
N ASP A 122 -15.07 -2.10 -7.19
CA ASP A 122 -15.41 -0.73 -7.56
C ASP A 122 -14.15 0.04 -7.95
N PRO A 123 -13.94 0.36 -9.25
CA PRO A 123 -12.74 1.03 -9.70
C PRO A 123 -12.69 2.51 -9.26
N GLU A 124 -13.84 3.19 -9.17
CA GLU A 124 -13.92 4.60 -8.83
C GLU A 124 -13.55 4.80 -7.35
N GLU A 125 -14.16 4.01 -6.45
CA GLU A 125 -13.83 4.04 -5.02
C GLU A 125 -12.35 3.72 -4.75
N LYS A 126 -11.80 2.74 -5.49
CA LYS A 126 -10.36 2.40 -5.38
C LYS A 126 -9.46 3.55 -5.81
N GLU A 127 -9.79 4.21 -6.92
CA GLU A 127 -9.02 5.34 -7.43
C GLU A 127 -9.05 6.51 -6.46
N GLU A 128 -10.23 6.88 -5.96
CA GLU A 128 -10.36 7.94 -4.96
C GLU A 128 -9.53 7.65 -3.71
N LEU A 129 -9.62 6.42 -3.16
CA LEU A 129 -8.88 6.03 -1.97
C LEU A 129 -7.35 6.06 -2.22
N ILE A 130 -6.91 5.62 -3.39
CA ILE A 130 -5.49 5.65 -3.76
C ILE A 130 -5.00 7.10 -3.90
N TYR A 131 -5.66 7.91 -4.74
CA TYR A 131 -5.21 9.26 -5.08
C TYR A 131 -5.30 10.22 -3.91
N LEU A 132 -6.44 10.22 -3.22
CA LEU A 132 -6.72 11.21 -2.19
C LEU A 132 -6.16 10.82 -0.82
N CYS A 133 -5.93 9.52 -0.60
CA CYS A 133 -5.55 9.05 0.73
C CYS A 133 -4.22 8.31 0.75
N LEU A 134 -4.08 7.24 -0.02
CA LEU A 134 -2.95 6.32 0.14
C LEU A 134 -1.63 6.92 -0.34
N VAL A 135 -1.59 7.49 -1.56
CA VAL A 135 -0.38 8.11 -2.12
C VAL A 135 0.14 9.27 -1.25
N PRO A 136 -0.69 10.26 -0.85
CA PRO A 136 -0.20 11.34 0.01
C PRO A 136 0.24 10.87 1.40
N ALA A 137 -0.42 9.85 1.99
CA ALA A 137 -0.02 9.32 3.29
C ALA A 137 1.30 8.55 3.20
N LEU A 138 1.48 7.69 2.19
CA LEU A 138 2.75 6.98 1.94
C LEU A 138 3.91 7.97 1.72
N GLY A 139 3.68 9.06 1.00
CA GLY A 139 4.67 10.12 0.84
C GLY A 139 5.12 10.68 2.20
N LYS A 140 4.18 11.02 3.09
CA LYS A 140 4.48 11.50 4.44
C LYS A 140 5.20 10.46 5.30
N MET A 141 4.80 9.19 5.20
CA MET A 141 5.49 8.10 5.90
C MET A 141 6.95 7.97 5.42
N LEU A 142 7.18 8.05 4.12
CA LEU A 142 8.54 8.00 3.55
C LEU A 142 9.40 9.19 3.96
N ASP A 143 8.82 10.39 4.04
CA ASP A 143 9.50 11.58 4.56
C ASP A 143 9.87 11.45 6.05
N GLY A 144 9.12 10.62 6.79
CA GLY A 144 9.35 10.36 8.20
C GLY A 144 10.55 9.47 8.51
N PHE A 145 11.09 8.74 7.52
CA PHE A 145 12.33 7.98 7.71
C PHE A 145 13.52 8.95 7.81
N GLY A 146 14.02 9.16 9.01
CA GLY A 146 15.06 10.14 9.32
C GLY A 146 16.48 9.83 8.84
N GLY A 147 16.66 8.97 7.83
CA GLY A 147 17.96 8.61 7.26
C GLY A 147 17.97 7.24 6.59
N GLU A 148 19.03 6.96 5.85
CA GLU A 148 19.22 5.68 5.18
C GLU A 148 19.44 4.56 6.21
N GLY A 149 18.73 3.43 6.04
CA GLY A 149 19.04 2.20 6.76
C GLY A 149 17.86 1.44 7.37
N ASP A 150 16.66 2.01 7.42
CA ASP A 150 15.48 1.24 7.84
C ASP A 150 15.00 0.35 6.68
N PRO A 151 14.99 -0.98 6.84
CA PRO A 151 14.62 -1.88 5.76
C PRO A 151 13.15 -1.71 5.31
N TYR A 152 12.25 -1.29 6.19
CA TYR A 152 10.84 -1.06 5.84
C TYR A 152 10.63 0.14 4.94
N GLN A 153 11.57 1.08 4.88
CA GLN A 153 11.55 2.14 3.88
C GLN A 153 11.50 1.55 2.46
N ARG A 154 12.29 0.49 2.19
CA ARG A 154 12.31 -0.20 0.88
C ARG A 154 10.96 -0.82 0.52
N VAL A 155 10.27 -1.36 1.53
CA VAL A 155 8.92 -1.93 1.34
C VAL A 155 7.92 -0.84 0.94
N LEU A 156 7.91 0.30 1.66
CA LEU A 156 6.98 1.39 1.36
C LEU A 156 7.31 2.09 0.03
N GLU A 157 8.58 2.26 -0.31
CA GLU A 157 9.01 2.77 -1.63
C GLU A 157 8.55 1.83 -2.76
N SER A 158 8.72 0.52 -2.60
CA SER A 158 8.25 -0.47 -3.56
C SER A 158 6.73 -0.43 -3.74
N LEU A 159 5.98 -0.36 -2.63
CA LEU A 159 4.52 -0.23 -2.67
C LEU A 159 4.08 1.03 -3.41
N LEU A 160 4.69 2.17 -3.13
CA LEU A 160 4.35 3.43 -3.79
C LEU A 160 4.58 3.37 -5.30
N ILE A 161 5.69 2.78 -5.75
CA ILE A 161 5.98 2.57 -7.17
C ILE A 161 4.89 1.71 -7.83
N VAL A 162 4.51 0.59 -7.20
CA VAL A 162 3.47 -0.31 -7.73
C VAL A 162 2.14 0.42 -7.87
N ILE A 163 1.75 1.18 -6.85
CA ILE A 163 0.51 1.97 -6.88
C ILE A 163 0.54 2.98 -8.03
N GLN A 164 1.63 3.73 -8.20
CA GLN A 164 1.77 4.74 -9.26
C GLN A 164 1.69 4.11 -10.65
N GLN A 165 2.33 2.98 -10.87
CA GLN A 165 2.27 2.27 -12.15
C GLN A 165 0.88 1.71 -12.47
N ASP A 166 0.18 1.17 -11.47
CA ASP A 166 -1.19 0.68 -11.66
C ASP A 166 -2.15 1.83 -12.03
N MET A 167 -1.87 3.06 -11.58
CA MET A 167 -2.60 4.26 -11.96
C MET A 167 -2.30 4.68 -13.41
N GLU A 168 -1.02 4.80 -13.79
CA GLU A 168 -0.60 5.19 -15.13
C GLU A 168 -1.14 4.26 -16.22
N THR A 169 -1.11 2.95 -15.98
CA THR A 169 -1.64 1.94 -16.90
C THR A 169 -3.14 2.03 -17.14
N LYS A 170 -3.88 2.64 -16.23
CA LYS A 170 -5.32 2.88 -16.39
C LYS A 170 -5.61 4.14 -17.19
N ASP A 171 -4.88 5.22 -16.92
CA ASP A 171 -5.03 6.50 -17.64
C ASP A 171 -4.74 6.32 -19.14
N GLU A 172 -3.73 5.53 -19.52
CA GLU A 172 -3.44 5.18 -20.90
C GLU A 172 -4.55 4.38 -21.58
N LYS A 173 -5.33 3.59 -20.85
CA LYS A 173 -6.45 2.80 -21.39
C LYS A 173 -7.73 3.64 -21.58
N VAL A 174 -7.88 4.71 -20.84
CA VAL A 174 -9.06 5.60 -20.89
C VAL A 174 -8.90 6.63 -22.02
N SER A 175 -7.70 7.10 -22.29
CA SER A 175 -7.40 8.12 -23.31
C SER A 175 -7.82 7.76 -24.75
N PRO A 176 -7.63 6.52 -25.26
CA PRO A 176 -8.02 6.17 -26.63
C PRO A 176 -9.55 6.10 -26.87
N ALA A 177 -10.35 5.94 -25.82
CA ALA A 177 -11.80 5.81 -25.95
C ALA A 177 -12.50 7.15 -26.19
N LEU A 178 -11.89 8.26 -25.77
CA LEU A 178 -12.44 9.61 -25.95
C LEU A 178 -12.18 10.15 -27.36
N GLU A 179 -11.07 9.80 -28.00
CA GLU A 179 -10.75 10.26 -29.37
C GLU A 179 -11.63 9.62 -30.46
N LEU A 180 -12.27 8.46 -30.18
CA LEU A 180 -13.15 7.79 -31.15
C LEU A 180 -14.59 8.33 -31.18
N GLN A 181 -14.98 9.15 -30.22
CA GLN A 181 -16.35 9.73 -30.19
C GLN A 181 -16.46 11.09 -30.88
N GLU A 182 -15.35 11.79 -31.14
CA GLU A 182 -15.39 13.11 -31.82
C GLU A 182 -15.37 13.05 -33.36
N THR A 183 -15.13 11.88 -33.94
CA THR A 183 -15.01 11.76 -35.41
C THR A 183 -16.30 11.38 -36.17
N HIS A 184 -17.46 11.30 -35.46
CA HIS A 184 -18.74 10.85 -36.09
C HIS A 184 -19.84 11.92 -36.17
N HIS A 185 -19.51 13.21 -36.04
CA HIS A 185 -20.47 14.30 -36.31
C HIS A 185 -19.89 15.33 -37.26
N GLY A 186 -19.80 14.97 -38.53
CA GLY A 186 -19.39 15.86 -39.60
C GLY A 186 -19.64 15.22 -40.97
N GLY A 187 -20.92 15.22 -41.38
CA GLY A 187 -21.32 14.81 -42.72
C GLY A 187 -22.76 15.17 -43.01
#